data_68cc4e075f975beadc2de33cf3e8901d
#
_entry.id   68cc4e075f975beadc2de33cf3e8901d
#
_cell.length_a   1.000
_cell.length_b   1.000
_cell.length_c   1.000
_cell.angle_alpha   90.00
_cell.angle_beta   90.00
_cell.angle_gamma   90.00
#
_symmetry.space_group_name_H-M   'P 1'
#
loop_
_entity.id
_entity.type
_entity.pdbx_description
1 polymer ?
#
loop_
_entity_poly.entity_id
_entity_poly.type
_entity_poly.pdbx_seq_one_letter_code
_entity_poly.pdbx_strand_id
1 'polypeptide(L)'
;RRTVKVSTEYLAQKMGLSQQTASRHLIQLENRRLIKRTITPEGCLIIVTDSGLDLLKQFYSRLRLIFEAAYPPSITLEGILFSGLGEGAYYVTQDRYRKQFIEKLGFDPYPGTLNLKLMTDYDIKTRAELEDYPAIEIEGFRSESRSFGAVKCYPAIVNNHVRGAIICALRTHYDSSVIEVIAPSNLRSSLKLKDGNKVKVEIFIPP
;
A
#
# COMPACT_ATOMS: atom_id res chain seq x y z
N ARG A 1 3.60 -3.23 19.91
CA ARG A 1 4.01 -3.72 21.25
C ARG A 1 5.32 -3.08 21.66
N ARG A 2 5.36 -2.46 22.86
CA ARG A 2 6.60 -1.86 23.43
C ARG A 2 7.44 -2.87 24.21
N THR A 3 6.94 -4.08 24.42
CA THR A 3 7.56 -5.09 25.29
C THR A 3 7.77 -6.39 24.53
N VAL A 4 8.95 -6.95 24.65
CA VAL A 4 9.32 -8.24 24.05
C VAL A 4 10.10 -9.09 25.04
N LYS A 5 9.81 -10.39 25.07
CA LYS A 5 10.59 -11.40 25.83
C LYS A 5 11.47 -12.15 24.85
N VAL A 6 12.78 -12.10 25.05
CA VAL A 6 13.77 -12.71 24.16
C VAL A 6 14.98 -13.22 24.95
N SER A 7 15.65 -14.24 24.42
CA SER A 7 16.98 -14.61 24.90
C SER A 7 18.07 -13.80 24.17
N THR A 8 19.19 -13.58 24.85
CA THR A 8 20.35 -12.91 24.23
C THR A 8 20.91 -13.73 23.07
N GLU A 9 20.81 -15.05 23.16
CA GLU A 9 21.20 -15.98 22.08
C GLU A 9 20.35 -15.80 20.83
N TYR A 10 19.02 -15.75 20.99
CA TYR A 10 18.10 -15.49 19.87
C TYR A 10 18.38 -14.14 19.19
N LEU A 11 18.62 -13.08 19.98
CA LEU A 11 18.98 -11.76 19.43
C LEU A 11 20.32 -11.83 18.67
N ALA A 12 21.33 -12.50 19.23
CA ALA A 12 22.63 -12.69 18.58
C ALA A 12 22.48 -13.36 17.22
N GLN A 13 21.70 -14.44 17.16
CA GLN A 13 21.44 -15.17 15.91
C GLN A 13 20.71 -14.28 14.89
N LYS A 14 19.68 -13.54 15.30
CA LYS A 14 18.93 -12.63 14.39
C LYS A 14 19.76 -11.46 13.87
N MET A 15 20.75 -11.01 14.64
CA MET A 15 21.62 -9.89 14.29
C MET A 15 22.92 -10.33 13.60
N GLY A 16 23.18 -11.64 13.45
CA GLY A 16 24.43 -12.15 12.93
C GLY A 16 25.65 -11.84 13.82
N LEU A 17 25.45 -11.75 15.15
CA LEU A 17 26.44 -11.37 16.13
C LEU A 17 26.74 -12.52 17.13
N SER A 18 27.87 -12.40 17.86
CA SER A 18 28.08 -13.26 19.02
C SER A 18 27.15 -12.88 20.18
N GLN A 19 26.79 -13.85 21.03
CA GLN A 19 25.95 -13.62 22.22
C GLN A 19 26.54 -12.54 23.13
N GLN A 20 27.86 -12.52 23.29
CA GLN A 20 28.56 -11.52 24.08
C GLN A 20 28.40 -10.10 23.50
N THR A 21 28.48 -9.97 22.16
CA THR A 21 28.27 -8.69 21.45
C THR A 21 26.81 -8.21 21.59
N ALA A 22 25.85 -9.11 21.40
CA ALA A 22 24.43 -8.78 21.58
C ALA A 22 24.12 -8.32 23.02
N SER A 23 24.70 -9.01 24.02
CA SER A 23 24.58 -8.61 25.44
C SER A 23 25.14 -7.21 25.69
N ARG A 24 26.31 -6.92 25.15
CA ARG A 24 26.94 -5.59 25.26
C ARG A 24 26.09 -4.49 24.62
N HIS A 25 25.49 -4.75 23.47
CA HIS A 25 24.57 -3.77 22.84
C HIS A 25 23.33 -3.52 23.69
N LEU A 26 22.74 -4.54 24.30
CA LEU A 26 21.62 -4.37 25.22
C LEU A 26 22.00 -3.52 26.44
N ILE A 27 23.19 -3.72 27.02
CA ILE A 27 23.70 -2.89 28.13
C ILE A 27 23.87 -1.44 27.69
N GLN A 28 24.42 -1.20 26.49
CA GLN A 28 24.58 0.15 25.95
C GLN A 28 23.25 0.86 25.74
N LEU A 29 22.23 0.18 25.20
CA LEU A 29 20.89 0.72 25.00
C LEU A 29 20.22 1.06 26.34
N GLU A 30 20.41 0.23 27.36
CA GLU A 30 19.90 0.46 28.72
C GLU A 30 20.59 1.63 29.40
N ASN A 31 21.93 1.74 29.30
CA ASN A 31 22.69 2.88 29.81
C ASN A 31 22.27 4.21 29.14
N ARG A 32 21.86 4.16 27.87
CA ARG A 32 21.29 5.32 27.14
C ARG A 32 19.82 5.55 27.47
N ARG A 33 19.23 4.78 28.37
CA ARG A 33 17.82 4.86 28.75
C ARG A 33 16.83 4.66 27.61
N LEU A 34 17.24 3.98 26.53
CA LEU A 34 16.39 3.70 25.38
C LEU A 34 15.53 2.46 25.59
N ILE A 35 16.00 1.55 26.43
CA ILE A 35 15.28 0.35 26.87
C ILE A 35 15.39 0.19 28.38
N LYS A 36 14.47 -0.59 28.95
CA LYS A 36 14.58 -1.20 30.28
C LYS A 36 14.64 -2.71 30.11
N ARG A 37 15.45 -3.38 30.93
CA ARG A 37 15.59 -4.84 30.93
C ARG A 37 15.24 -5.40 32.30
N THR A 38 14.56 -6.53 32.28
CA THR A 38 14.33 -7.35 33.44
C THR A 38 14.78 -8.79 33.13
N ILE A 39 15.77 -9.28 33.85
CA ILE A 39 16.26 -10.64 33.68
C ILE A 39 15.27 -11.57 34.34
N THR A 40 14.82 -12.61 33.64
CA THR A 40 13.95 -13.66 34.16
C THR A 40 14.62 -15.04 33.96
N PRO A 41 14.22 -16.09 34.68
CA PRO A 41 14.76 -17.42 34.46
C PRO A 41 14.64 -17.95 33.02
N GLU A 42 13.66 -17.42 32.30
CA GLU A 42 13.31 -17.83 30.93
C GLU A 42 13.80 -16.86 29.84
N GLY A 43 14.67 -15.89 30.18
CA GLY A 43 15.24 -14.92 29.27
C GLY A 43 15.18 -13.48 29.79
N CYS A 44 15.25 -12.52 28.86
CA CYS A 44 15.24 -11.10 29.16
C CYS A 44 13.94 -10.46 28.66
N LEU A 45 13.24 -9.77 29.54
CA LEU A 45 12.11 -8.91 29.17
C LEU A 45 12.68 -7.52 28.83
N ILE A 46 12.48 -7.09 27.60
CA ILE A 46 12.93 -5.79 27.09
C ILE A 46 11.73 -4.90 26.89
N ILE A 47 11.79 -3.69 27.44
CA ILE A 47 10.75 -2.66 27.29
C ILE A 47 11.39 -1.44 26.63
N VAL A 48 10.86 -1.02 25.51
CA VAL A 48 11.27 0.25 24.85
C VAL A 48 10.70 1.41 25.66
N THR A 49 11.56 2.30 26.13
CA THR A 49 11.18 3.51 26.87
C THR A 49 10.57 4.56 25.94
N ASP A 50 10.03 5.66 26.51
CA ASP A 50 9.56 6.78 25.70
C ASP A 50 10.70 7.42 24.89
N SER A 51 11.88 7.60 25.50
CA SER A 51 13.08 8.07 24.79
C SER A 51 13.51 7.13 23.66
N GLY A 52 13.40 5.81 23.88
CA GLY A 52 13.67 4.82 22.84
C GLY A 52 12.66 4.89 21.70
N LEU A 53 11.38 5.09 22.03
CA LEU A 53 10.32 5.26 21.04
C LEU A 53 10.51 6.54 20.24
N ASP A 54 10.87 7.64 20.88
CA ASP A 54 11.11 8.92 20.19
C ASP A 54 12.31 8.83 19.24
N LEU A 55 13.37 8.13 19.62
CA LEU A 55 14.48 7.86 18.72
C LEU A 55 14.04 7.02 17.49
N LEU A 56 13.22 6.00 17.70
CA LEU A 56 12.67 5.19 16.60
C LEU A 56 11.77 6.02 15.68
N LYS A 57 10.95 6.93 16.23
CA LYS A 57 10.13 7.86 15.43
C LYS A 57 10.99 8.81 14.60
N GLN A 58 12.05 9.36 15.18
CA GLN A 58 12.98 10.22 14.44
C GLN A 58 13.67 9.46 13.32
N PHE A 59 14.09 8.22 13.56
CA PHE A 59 14.69 7.37 12.54
C PHE A 59 13.69 7.05 11.42
N TYR A 60 12.46 6.68 11.78
CA TYR A 60 11.38 6.46 10.83
C TYR A 60 11.10 7.70 9.97
N SER A 61 11.02 8.89 10.59
CA SER A 61 10.80 10.14 9.85
C SER A 61 11.93 10.46 8.87
N ARG A 62 13.19 10.16 9.23
CA ARG A 62 14.33 10.34 8.32
C ARG A 62 14.31 9.34 7.16
N LEU A 63 14.00 8.07 7.44
CA LEU A 63 13.82 7.07 6.39
C LEU A 63 12.66 7.43 5.47
N ARG A 64 11.55 7.87 6.05
CA ARG A 64 10.39 8.33 5.31
C ARG A 64 10.75 9.44 4.32
N LEU A 65 11.50 10.47 4.74
CA LEU A 65 11.97 11.54 3.85
C LEU A 65 12.83 11.01 2.69
N ILE A 66 13.69 10.03 2.95
CA ILE A 66 14.52 9.40 1.90
C ILE A 66 13.66 8.64 0.91
N PHE A 67 12.67 7.88 1.38
CA PHE A 67 11.80 7.08 0.53
C PHE A 67 10.76 7.93 -0.20
N GLU A 68 10.17 8.94 0.44
CA GLU A 68 9.23 9.88 -0.20
C GLU A 68 9.91 10.73 -1.29
N ALA A 69 11.20 11.07 -1.13
CA ALA A 69 11.98 11.71 -2.19
C ALA A 69 12.30 10.76 -3.37
N ALA A 70 12.12 9.46 -3.18
CA ALA A 70 12.42 8.44 -4.19
C ALA A 70 11.25 8.16 -5.15
N TYR A 71 10.04 8.63 -4.84
CA TYR A 71 8.87 8.39 -5.68
C TYR A 71 8.52 9.65 -6.49
N PRO A 72 8.19 9.51 -7.79
CA PRO A 72 7.66 10.64 -8.55
C PRO A 72 6.30 11.05 -7.97
N PRO A 73 5.97 12.35 -7.95
CA PRO A 73 4.68 12.82 -7.44
C PRO A 73 3.49 12.32 -8.26
N SER A 74 3.73 12.06 -9.54
CA SER A 74 2.78 11.41 -10.43
C SER A 74 3.48 10.59 -11.50
N ILE A 75 2.78 9.61 -12.02
CA ILE A 75 3.17 8.83 -13.20
C ILE A 75 2.03 8.79 -14.20
N THR A 76 2.36 8.70 -15.48
CA THR A 76 1.38 8.61 -16.54
C THR A 76 1.47 7.25 -17.21
N LEU A 77 0.35 6.55 -17.34
CA LEU A 77 0.21 5.33 -18.11
C LEU A 77 -0.78 5.53 -19.25
N GLU A 78 -0.55 4.84 -20.37
CA GLU A 78 -1.46 4.81 -21.49
C GLU A 78 -1.87 3.38 -21.81
N GLY A 79 -3.17 3.12 -21.93
CA GLY A 79 -3.68 1.81 -22.26
C GLY A 79 -4.83 1.83 -23.26
N ILE A 80 -5.10 0.66 -23.81
CA ILE A 80 -6.23 0.42 -24.72
C ILE A 80 -7.42 -0.06 -23.91
N LEU A 81 -8.54 0.65 -24.05
CA LEU A 81 -9.80 0.31 -23.41
C LEU A 81 -10.35 -1.02 -23.93
N PHE A 82 -10.75 -1.88 -23.02
CA PHE A 82 -11.45 -3.12 -23.34
C PHE A 82 -12.57 -3.41 -22.35
N SER A 83 -13.53 -4.24 -22.76
CA SER A 83 -14.60 -4.73 -21.89
C SER A 83 -14.11 -5.93 -21.09
N GLY A 84 -14.06 -5.80 -19.76
CA GLY A 84 -13.69 -6.89 -18.86
C GLY A 84 -14.86 -7.84 -18.57
N LEU A 85 -14.66 -8.75 -17.62
CA LEU A 85 -15.63 -9.78 -17.21
C LEU A 85 -16.86 -9.22 -16.47
N GLY A 86 -16.90 -7.92 -16.15
CA GLY A 86 -18.01 -7.27 -15.42
C GLY A 86 -17.97 -7.44 -13.90
N GLU A 87 -17.00 -8.15 -13.37
CA GLU A 87 -16.88 -8.39 -11.92
C GLU A 87 -16.60 -7.11 -11.10
N GLY A 88 -15.98 -6.09 -11.72
CA GLY A 88 -15.68 -4.82 -11.07
C GLY A 88 -16.90 -4.15 -10.45
N ALA A 89 -18.07 -4.24 -11.11
CA ALA A 89 -19.31 -3.70 -10.58
C ALA A 89 -19.70 -4.36 -9.24
N TYR A 90 -19.56 -5.68 -9.16
CA TYR A 90 -19.86 -6.43 -7.94
C TYR A 90 -18.97 -6.01 -6.77
N TYR A 91 -17.65 -5.89 -7.00
CA TYR A 91 -16.71 -5.53 -5.94
C TYR A 91 -16.85 -4.09 -5.49
N VAL A 92 -16.96 -3.15 -6.41
CA VAL A 92 -17.04 -1.72 -6.13
C VAL A 92 -18.30 -1.35 -5.35
N THR A 93 -19.39 -2.10 -5.55
CA THR A 93 -20.68 -1.86 -4.88
C THR A 93 -20.79 -2.52 -3.50
N GLN A 94 -19.81 -3.31 -3.06
CA GLN A 94 -19.85 -3.87 -1.70
C GLN A 94 -19.82 -2.75 -0.65
N ASP A 95 -20.81 -2.70 0.23
CA ASP A 95 -21.02 -1.61 1.21
C ASP A 95 -19.75 -1.25 1.99
N ARG A 96 -18.97 -2.27 2.41
CA ARG A 96 -17.75 -2.07 3.20
C ARG A 96 -16.62 -1.45 2.38
N TYR A 97 -16.52 -1.77 1.09
CA TYR A 97 -15.57 -1.10 0.20
C TYR A 97 -16.05 0.30 -0.17
N ARG A 98 -17.33 0.42 -0.58
CA ARG A 98 -17.92 1.68 -1.01
C ARG A 98 -17.79 2.77 0.04
N LYS A 99 -18.08 2.45 1.33
CA LYS A 99 -17.88 3.39 2.45
C LYS A 99 -16.44 3.88 2.55
N GLN A 100 -15.47 2.98 2.43
CA GLN A 100 -14.06 3.34 2.48
C GLN A 100 -13.63 4.15 1.25
N PHE A 101 -14.15 3.85 0.04
CA PHE A 101 -13.90 4.67 -1.14
C PHE A 101 -14.40 6.10 -0.95
N ILE A 102 -15.62 6.27 -0.44
CA ILE A 102 -16.19 7.59 -0.13
C ILE A 102 -15.32 8.33 0.88
N GLU A 103 -14.95 7.67 1.98
CA GLU A 103 -14.18 8.27 3.06
C GLU A 103 -12.75 8.63 2.63
N LYS A 104 -12.05 7.70 1.96
CA LYS A 104 -10.62 7.81 1.69
C LYS A 104 -10.29 8.42 0.33
N LEU A 105 -11.14 8.24 -0.69
CA LEU A 105 -10.94 8.81 -2.03
C LEU A 105 -11.79 10.06 -2.27
N GLY A 106 -12.79 10.32 -1.40
CA GLY A 106 -13.63 11.51 -1.49
C GLY A 106 -14.73 11.45 -2.56
N PHE A 107 -15.04 10.26 -3.09
CA PHE A 107 -16.14 10.10 -4.04
C PHE A 107 -16.82 8.74 -3.91
N ASP A 108 -18.12 8.70 -4.27
CA ASP A 108 -18.91 7.47 -4.41
C ASP A 108 -18.67 6.90 -5.81
N PRO A 109 -18.05 5.72 -5.95
CA PRO A 109 -17.71 5.20 -7.26
C PRO A 109 -18.94 4.72 -8.03
N TYR A 110 -18.97 5.00 -9.34
CA TYR A 110 -19.89 4.37 -10.27
C TYR A 110 -19.75 2.85 -10.22
N PRO A 111 -20.87 2.08 -10.27
CA PRO A 111 -20.82 0.61 -10.26
C PRO A 111 -20.11 0.01 -11.48
N GLY A 112 -18.79 -0.12 -11.39
CA GLY A 112 -17.97 -0.69 -12.47
C GLY A 112 -16.56 -0.16 -12.49
N THR A 113 -15.72 -0.80 -13.27
CA THR A 113 -14.34 -0.40 -13.55
C THR A 113 -14.12 -0.12 -15.03
N LEU A 114 -13.27 0.84 -15.35
CA LEU A 114 -12.74 1.02 -16.69
C LEU A 114 -11.44 0.22 -16.79
N ASN A 115 -11.37 -0.75 -17.70
CA ASN A 115 -10.24 -1.65 -17.85
C ASN A 115 -9.38 -1.24 -19.03
N LEU A 116 -8.09 -1.02 -18.79
CA LEU A 116 -7.14 -0.60 -19.81
C LEU A 116 -6.00 -1.62 -19.92
N LYS A 117 -5.75 -2.13 -21.11
CA LYS A 117 -4.59 -2.99 -21.41
C LYS A 117 -3.40 -2.11 -21.76
N LEU A 118 -2.34 -2.21 -20.99
CA LEU A 118 -1.07 -1.55 -21.24
C LEU A 118 -0.35 -2.25 -22.40
N MET A 119 0.24 -1.46 -23.31
CA MET A 119 0.79 -1.98 -24.55
C MET A 119 2.29 -1.96 -24.62
N THR A 120 2.95 -1.16 -23.78
CA THR A 120 4.41 -1.04 -23.77
C THR A 120 5.01 -1.74 -22.56
N ASP A 121 6.18 -2.34 -22.72
CA ASP A 121 6.92 -2.93 -21.60
C ASP A 121 7.24 -1.90 -20.50
N TYR A 122 7.44 -0.64 -20.91
CA TYR A 122 7.66 0.45 -19.97
C TYR A 122 6.43 0.68 -19.08
N ASP A 123 5.23 0.79 -19.66
CA ASP A 123 3.98 1.01 -18.87
C ASP A 123 3.68 -0.19 -17.98
N ILE A 124 3.90 -1.42 -18.47
CA ILE A 124 3.70 -2.65 -17.69
C ILE A 124 4.65 -2.69 -16.49
N LYS A 125 5.93 -2.36 -16.69
CA LYS A 125 6.93 -2.30 -15.63
C LYS A 125 6.59 -1.20 -14.62
N THR A 126 6.27 -0.01 -15.10
CA THR A 126 5.86 1.13 -14.24
C THR A 126 4.60 0.81 -13.43
N ARG A 127 3.64 0.08 -14.03
CA ARG A 127 2.46 -0.41 -13.31
C ARG A 127 2.84 -1.41 -12.21
N ALA A 128 3.78 -2.30 -12.46
CA ALA A 128 4.25 -3.24 -11.46
C ALA A 128 4.93 -2.52 -10.26
N GLU A 129 5.72 -1.49 -10.53
CA GLU A 129 6.39 -0.67 -9.52
C GLU A 129 5.42 0.07 -8.58
N LEU A 130 4.17 0.34 -9.03
CA LEU A 130 3.14 0.93 -8.15
C LEU A 130 2.86 0.09 -6.90
N GLU A 131 3.07 -1.21 -6.95
CA GLU A 131 2.82 -2.08 -5.79
C GLU A 131 3.75 -1.77 -4.61
N ASP A 132 4.92 -1.19 -4.89
CA ASP A 132 5.92 -0.80 -3.89
C ASP A 132 5.74 0.64 -3.41
N TYR A 133 4.87 1.43 -4.06
CA TYR A 133 4.65 2.83 -3.74
C TYR A 133 3.63 3.02 -2.62
N PRO A 134 3.72 4.14 -1.86
CA PRO A 134 2.68 4.52 -0.93
C PRO A 134 1.31 4.57 -1.62
N ALA A 135 0.28 4.09 -0.95
CA ALA A 135 -1.06 3.99 -1.51
C ALA A 135 -2.13 4.32 -0.47
N ILE A 136 -3.31 4.68 -0.91
CA ILE A 136 -4.50 4.72 -0.08
C ILE A 136 -5.00 3.28 0.06
N GLU A 137 -4.89 2.73 1.26
CA GLU A 137 -5.28 1.34 1.52
C GLU A 137 -6.77 1.25 1.86
N ILE A 138 -7.46 0.37 1.15
CA ILE A 138 -8.84 -0.05 1.43
C ILE A 138 -8.77 -1.42 2.10
N GLU A 139 -9.23 -1.50 3.33
CA GLU A 139 -9.17 -2.72 4.12
C GLU A 139 -10.08 -3.81 3.56
N GLY A 140 -9.53 -5.02 3.51
CA GLY A 140 -10.32 -6.20 3.19
C GLY A 140 -11.28 -6.57 4.34
N PHE A 141 -12.25 -7.42 4.04
CA PHE A 141 -13.19 -7.89 5.04
C PHE A 141 -13.65 -9.34 4.77
N ARG A 142 -14.28 -9.93 5.76
CA ARG A 142 -14.88 -11.25 5.65
C ARG A 142 -16.40 -11.13 5.73
N SER A 143 -17.11 -11.73 4.80
CA SER A 143 -18.55 -12.02 4.89
C SER A 143 -18.75 -13.48 5.31
N GLU A 144 -19.97 -13.89 5.54
CA GLU A 144 -20.30 -15.26 5.94
C GLU A 144 -19.83 -16.31 4.93
N SER A 145 -19.82 -15.99 3.64
CA SER A 145 -19.50 -16.92 2.55
C SER A 145 -18.19 -16.63 1.82
N ARG A 146 -17.58 -15.45 2.01
CA ARG A 146 -16.44 -15.02 1.18
C ARG A 146 -15.50 -14.08 1.92
N SER A 147 -14.20 -14.16 1.59
CA SER A 147 -13.18 -13.21 2.02
C SER A 147 -12.89 -12.22 0.87
N PHE A 148 -12.87 -10.94 1.20
CA PHE A 148 -12.53 -9.83 0.33
C PHE A 148 -11.16 -9.30 0.72
N GLY A 149 -10.23 -9.21 -0.23
CA GLY A 149 -8.85 -8.78 0.00
C GLY A 149 -8.72 -7.28 0.22
N ALA A 150 -7.61 -6.83 0.77
CA ALA A 150 -7.27 -5.43 0.77
C ALA A 150 -6.99 -4.93 -0.66
N VAL A 151 -7.20 -3.63 -0.89
CA VAL A 151 -7.03 -2.99 -2.19
C VAL A 151 -6.19 -1.74 -2.00
N LYS A 152 -5.15 -1.56 -2.80
CA LYS A 152 -4.40 -0.31 -2.91
C LYS A 152 -5.06 0.60 -3.93
N CYS A 153 -5.23 1.87 -3.59
CA CYS A 153 -5.81 2.86 -4.47
C CYS A 153 -4.85 4.04 -4.68
N TYR A 154 -4.81 4.53 -5.90
CA TYR A 154 -4.04 5.72 -6.27
C TYR A 154 -4.97 6.73 -6.94
N PRO A 155 -5.11 7.96 -6.40
CA PRO A 155 -5.85 9.02 -7.08
C PRO A 155 -5.37 9.19 -8.51
N ALA A 156 -6.27 9.44 -9.44
CA ALA A 156 -5.93 9.55 -10.86
C ALA A 156 -6.79 10.54 -11.60
N ILE A 157 -6.28 11.03 -12.73
CA ILE A 157 -7.03 11.82 -13.70
C ILE A 157 -7.02 11.09 -15.03
N VAL A 158 -8.21 10.83 -15.57
CA VAL A 158 -8.42 10.15 -16.86
C VAL A 158 -8.56 11.17 -17.98
N ASN A 159 -7.74 11.05 -19.02
CA ASN A 159 -7.69 11.94 -20.19
C ASN A 159 -7.65 13.44 -19.82
N ASN A 160 -6.97 13.80 -18.72
CA ASN A 160 -6.86 15.16 -18.17
C ASN A 160 -8.22 15.82 -17.78
N HIS A 161 -9.31 15.05 -17.65
CA HIS A 161 -10.65 15.61 -17.46
C HIS A 161 -11.39 15.04 -16.25
N VAL A 162 -11.37 13.73 -16.06
CA VAL A 162 -12.22 13.09 -15.03
C VAL A 162 -11.36 12.56 -13.90
N ARG A 163 -11.68 12.99 -12.68
CA ARG A 163 -11.07 12.45 -11.47
C ARG A 163 -11.58 11.05 -11.20
N GLY A 164 -10.69 10.18 -10.76
CA GLY A 164 -10.96 8.82 -10.36
C GLY A 164 -9.83 8.28 -9.52
N ALA A 165 -9.71 6.96 -9.47
CA ALA A 165 -8.60 6.27 -8.84
C ALA A 165 -8.29 4.97 -9.58
N ILE A 166 -7.01 4.60 -9.66
CA ILE A 166 -6.61 3.23 -10.00
C ILE A 166 -6.78 2.36 -8.78
N ILE A 167 -7.29 1.15 -8.99
CA ILE A 167 -7.38 0.11 -7.99
C ILE A 167 -6.40 -1.02 -8.31
N CYS A 168 -5.69 -1.48 -7.29
CA CYS A 168 -4.76 -2.59 -7.32
C CYS A 168 -5.20 -3.61 -6.27
N ALA A 169 -6.01 -4.57 -6.67
CA ALA A 169 -6.44 -5.64 -5.78
C ALA A 169 -5.31 -6.65 -5.59
N LEU A 170 -5.07 -7.09 -4.35
CA LEU A 170 -4.09 -8.14 -4.05
C LEU A 170 -4.46 -9.51 -4.68
N ARG A 171 -5.72 -9.67 -5.07
CA ARG A 171 -6.25 -10.84 -5.78
C ARG A 171 -7.06 -10.35 -6.97
N THR A 172 -6.43 -10.27 -8.12
CA THR A 172 -7.07 -9.92 -9.39
C THR A 172 -6.93 -11.05 -10.38
N HIS A 173 -7.83 -11.11 -11.36
CA HIS A 173 -7.73 -12.00 -12.51
C HIS A 173 -6.78 -11.47 -13.59
N TYR A 174 -6.33 -10.24 -13.46
CA TYR A 174 -5.44 -9.58 -14.40
C TYR A 174 -4.02 -9.49 -13.84
N ASP A 175 -3.05 -9.61 -14.71
CA ASP A 175 -1.65 -9.35 -14.43
C ASP A 175 -1.32 -7.84 -14.46
N SER A 176 -0.07 -7.47 -14.26
CA SER A 176 0.38 -6.06 -14.30
C SER A 176 0.21 -5.36 -15.66
N SER A 177 -0.22 -6.07 -16.70
CA SER A 177 -0.53 -5.48 -18.01
C SER A 177 -1.91 -4.83 -18.07
N VAL A 178 -2.71 -4.90 -17.01
CA VAL A 178 -4.03 -4.28 -16.94
C VAL A 178 -4.11 -3.31 -15.77
N ILE A 179 -4.74 -2.17 -16.00
CA ILE A 179 -5.15 -1.24 -14.96
C ILE A 179 -6.67 -1.13 -14.92
N GLU A 180 -7.20 -1.07 -13.71
CA GLU A 180 -8.61 -0.89 -13.43
C GLU A 180 -8.82 0.48 -12.80
N VAL A 181 -9.72 1.27 -13.37
CA VAL A 181 -10.00 2.64 -12.92
C VAL A 181 -11.43 2.74 -12.44
N ILE A 182 -11.63 3.32 -11.25
CA ILE A 182 -12.93 3.71 -10.72
C ILE A 182 -13.08 5.23 -10.76
N ALA A 183 -14.30 5.71 -10.89
CA ALA A 183 -14.61 7.14 -10.92
C ALA A 183 -16.05 7.38 -10.41
N PRO A 184 -16.41 8.63 -10.03
CA PRO A 184 -17.77 8.94 -9.58
C PRO A 184 -18.82 8.84 -10.68
N SER A 185 -18.41 8.75 -11.94
CA SER A 185 -19.31 8.66 -13.10
C SER A 185 -18.89 7.55 -14.05
N ASN A 186 -19.80 7.15 -14.94
CA ASN A 186 -19.46 6.22 -16.01
C ASN A 186 -18.47 6.87 -16.98
N LEU A 187 -17.19 6.47 -16.89
CA LEU A 187 -16.11 7.03 -17.71
C LEU A 187 -16.32 6.83 -19.20
N ARG A 188 -16.92 5.71 -19.62
CA ARG A 188 -17.22 5.45 -21.04
C ARG A 188 -18.20 6.49 -21.59
N SER A 189 -19.25 6.78 -20.83
CA SER A 189 -20.26 7.78 -21.22
C SER A 189 -19.72 9.20 -21.12
N SER A 190 -19.05 9.53 -20.01
CA SER A 190 -18.53 10.88 -19.77
C SER A 190 -17.47 11.31 -20.77
N LEU A 191 -16.62 10.38 -21.22
CA LEU A 191 -15.53 10.64 -22.16
C LEU A 191 -15.81 10.10 -23.58
N LYS A 192 -17.03 9.61 -23.84
CA LYS A 192 -17.46 9.04 -25.15
C LYS A 192 -16.50 7.93 -25.63
N LEU A 193 -16.04 7.07 -24.73
CA LEU A 193 -15.06 6.02 -25.00
C LEU A 193 -15.72 4.72 -25.48
N LYS A 194 -15.03 4.05 -26.42
CA LYS A 194 -15.38 2.70 -26.93
C LYS A 194 -14.16 1.79 -26.83
N ASP A 195 -14.39 0.47 -26.82
CA ASP A 195 -13.31 -0.51 -26.86
C ASP A 195 -12.35 -0.21 -28.03
N GLY A 196 -11.07 -0.36 -27.76
CA GLY A 196 -10.00 0.01 -28.69
C GLY A 196 -9.52 1.46 -28.59
N ASN A 197 -10.22 2.34 -27.85
CA ASN A 197 -9.72 3.70 -27.66
C ASN A 197 -8.49 3.70 -26.73
N LYS A 198 -7.53 4.56 -27.05
CA LYS A 198 -6.43 4.91 -26.17
C LYS A 198 -6.91 5.82 -25.06
N VAL A 199 -6.50 5.52 -23.84
CA VAL A 199 -6.85 6.28 -22.63
C VAL A 199 -5.58 6.55 -21.84
N LYS A 200 -5.36 7.83 -21.55
CA LYS A 200 -4.26 8.30 -20.71
C LYS A 200 -4.74 8.44 -19.27
N VAL A 201 -3.96 7.91 -18.33
CA VAL A 201 -4.25 8.01 -16.91
C VAL A 201 -3.03 8.58 -16.19
N GLU A 202 -3.18 9.75 -15.60
CA GLU A 202 -2.19 10.35 -14.71
C GLU A 202 -2.51 9.94 -13.28
N ILE A 203 -1.57 9.28 -12.63
CA ILE A 203 -1.70 8.62 -11.34
C ILE A 203 -0.88 9.41 -10.33
N PHE A 204 -1.47 9.81 -9.22
CA PHE A 204 -0.80 10.57 -8.16
C PHE A 204 -0.41 9.63 -7.04
N ILE A 205 0.86 9.72 -6.63
CA ILE A 205 1.38 8.93 -5.51
C ILE A 205 1.07 9.70 -4.22
N PRO A 206 0.30 9.13 -3.28
CA PRO A 206 0.04 9.76 -2.00
C PRO A 206 1.35 9.93 -1.20
N PRO A 207 1.47 10.99 -0.39
CA PRO A 207 2.65 11.23 0.44
C PRO A 207 2.80 10.20 1.58
#